data_4304b406921594cc6723e555028f748d
#
_entry.id   4304b406921594cc6723e555028f748d
#
_cell.length_a   1.000
_cell.length_b   1.000
_cell.length_c   1.000
_cell.angle_alpha   90.00
_cell.angle_beta   90.00
_cell.angle_gamma   90.00
#
_symmetry.space_group_name_H-M   'P 1'
#
loop_
_entity.id
_entity.type
_entity.pdbx_description
1 polymer ?
#
loop_
_entity_poly.entity_id
_entity_poly.type
_entity_poly.pdbx_seq_one_letter_code
_entity_poly.pdbx_strand_id
1 'polypeptide(L)'
;MDFEAKNVETVLADLEENVEHAFKKPIDKVIFAAGSKGKKLIKVDQEGAKKMVDASINNNVRKFVMLSSIGADNPEQATDLKDYLKAKQNADKYLQSKNLNYSIVRPGTLTNEPATHKIELKQHLNKHGEISRNDVAQTLVSLLNDDTANRETFEIIKGEHLIGEALDKLSTTN
;
A
#
# COMPACT_ATOMS: atom_id res chain seq x y z
N MET A 1 -1.23 17.86 12.00
CA MET A 1 -0.88 16.74 12.89
C MET A 1 0.57 16.95 13.25
N ASP A 2 0.86 17.13 14.54
CA ASP A 2 2.23 17.36 15.00
C ASP A 2 2.93 16.00 15.19
N PHE A 3 3.80 15.65 14.28
CA PHE A 3 4.57 14.41 14.31
C PHE A 3 5.80 14.51 15.22
N GLU A 4 6.32 15.70 15.49
CA GLU A 4 7.53 15.92 16.29
C GLU A 4 7.35 15.46 17.74
N ALA A 5 6.13 15.66 18.31
CA ALA A 5 5.79 15.21 19.65
C ALA A 5 5.82 13.68 19.83
N LYS A 6 6.02 12.89 18.77
CA LYS A 6 5.96 11.42 18.77
C LYS A 6 7.28 10.75 18.37
N ASN A 7 8.40 11.46 18.45
CA ASN A 7 9.70 10.99 17.95
C ASN A 7 9.66 10.59 16.46
N VAL A 8 8.87 11.29 15.67
CA VAL A 8 8.76 11.09 14.22
C VAL A 8 9.56 12.21 13.52
N GLU A 9 10.54 11.82 12.73
CA GLU A 9 11.25 12.77 11.86
C GLU A 9 10.42 13.00 10.60
N THR A 10 10.23 14.26 10.23
CA THR A 10 9.54 14.64 9.00
C THR A 10 10.55 15.05 7.93
N VAL A 11 10.38 14.51 6.72
CA VAL A 11 11.17 14.88 5.54
C VAL A 11 10.22 15.36 4.45
N LEU A 12 10.44 16.59 3.97
CA LEU A 12 9.70 17.10 2.82
C LEU A 12 10.27 16.46 1.55
N ALA A 13 9.41 15.73 0.82
CA ALA A 13 9.75 15.13 -0.45
C ALA A 13 8.62 15.32 -1.46
N ASP A 14 8.96 15.72 -2.69
CA ASP A 14 8.01 15.80 -3.79
C ASP A 14 8.18 14.55 -4.68
N LEU A 15 7.11 13.76 -4.80
CA LEU A 15 7.10 12.55 -5.64
C LEU A 15 7.25 12.85 -7.15
N GLU A 16 7.08 14.09 -7.58
CA GLU A 16 7.37 14.51 -8.95
C GLU A 16 8.88 14.67 -9.19
N GLU A 17 9.64 14.91 -8.12
CA GLU A 17 11.09 15.16 -8.14
C GLU A 17 11.91 13.93 -7.71
N ASN A 18 13.18 14.15 -7.36
CA ASN A 18 14.04 13.12 -6.78
C ASN A 18 13.65 12.85 -5.32
N VAL A 19 13.46 11.61 -4.95
CA VAL A 19 13.05 11.17 -3.60
C VAL A 19 14.20 10.58 -2.77
N GLU A 20 15.40 10.45 -3.31
CA GLU A 20 16.56 9.87 -2.62
C GLU A 20 16.91 10.60 -1.31
N HIS A 21 16.64 11.89 -1.22
CA HIS A 21 16.87 12.65 0.00
C HIS A 21 15.96 12.23 1.18
N ALA A 22 14.90 11.47 0.94
CA ALA A 22 14.10 10.88 2.01
C ALA A 22 14.82 9.73 2.72
N PHE A 23 15.88 9.18 2.12
CA PHE A 23 16.68 8.06 2.62
C PHE A 23 18.01 8.50 3.25
N LYS A 24 18.06 9.68 3.88
CA LYS A 24 19.28 10.22 4.54
C LYS A 24 19.81 9.35 5.69
N LYS A 25 18.96 8.52 6.25
CA LYS A 25 19.29 7.54 7.30
C LYS A 25 18.97 6.14 6.80
N PRO A 26 19.57 5.08 7.35
CA PRO A 26 19.17 3.72 7.04
C PRO A 26 17.68 3.53 7.33
N ILE A 27 16.94 3.06 6.35
CA ILE A 27 15.51 2.76 6.42
C ILE A 27 15.33 1.26 6.22
N ASP A 28 14.81 0.57 7.20
CA ASP A 28 14.58 -0.87 7.12
C ASP A 28 13.36 -1.23 6.28
N LYS A 29 12.28 -0.46 6.41
CA LYS A 29 10.97 -0.79 5.83
C LYS A 29 10.24 0.48 5.40
N VAL A 30 9.47 0.38 4.33
CA VAL A 30 8.71 1.50 3.76
C VAL A 30 7.24 1.14 3.67
N ILE A 31 6.37 2.05 4.07
CA ILE A 31 4.94 2.04 3.72
C ILE A 31 4.71 3.18 2.73
N PHE A 32 4.29 2.84 1.51
CA PHE A 32 3.90 3.82 0.50
C PHE A 32 2.37 3.94 0.46
N ALA A 33 1.85 4.98 1.09
CA ALA A 33 0.41 5.28 1.15
C ALA A 33 0.10 6.67 0.57
N ALA A 34 0.99 7.21 -0.26
CA ALA A 34 0.80 8.50 -0.92
C ALA A 34 -0.10 8.37 -2.17
N GLY A 35 -0.77 9.46 -2.51
CA GLY A 35 -1.59 9.57 -3.71
C GLY A 35 -2.05 11.00 -3.97
N SER A 36 -2.32 11.31 -5.22
CA SER A 36 -2.66 12.67 -5.68
C SER A 36 -4.14 13.02 -5.57
N LYS A 37 -4.98 12.13 -5.05
CA LYS A 37 -6.45 12.26 -5.07
C LYS A 37 -7.00 12.50 -6.49
N GLY A 38 -6.44 11.80 -7.48
CA GLY A 38 -6.84 11.89 -8.88
C GLY A 38 -6.26 13.06 -9.68
N LYS A 39 -5.47 13.96 -9.05
CA LYS A 39 -4.98 15.18 -9.70
C LYS A 39 -3.72 14.99 -10.54
N LYS A 40 -2.86 14.02 -10.16
CA LYS A 40 -1.55 13.79 -10.78
C LYS A 40 -1.27 12.29 -10.88
N LEU A 41 -2.21 11.54 -11.45
CA LEU A 41 -2.21 10.08 -11.49
C LEU A 41 -0.89 9.50 -12.02
N ILE A 42 -0.42 9.98 -13.17
CA ILE A 42 0.82 9.47 -13.76
C ILE A 42 2.04 9.92 -12.96
N LYS A 43 2.14 11.21 -12.63
CA LYS A 43 3.37 11.74 -12.02
C LYS A 43 3.56 11.29 -10.57
N VAL A 44 2.47 11.21 -9.78
CA VAL A 44 2.51 10.93 -8.35
C VAL A 44 2.12 9.49 -8.06
N ASP A 45 0.92 9.06 -8.50
CA ASP A 45 0.41 7.74 -8.11
C ASP A 45 1.16 6.59 -8.82
N GLN A 46 1.63 6.81 -10.06
CA GLN A 46 2.39 5.82 -10.82
C GLN A 46 3.91 6.04 -10.70
N GLU A 47 4.43 7.15 -11.26
CA GLU A 47 5.88 7.37 -11.36
C GLU A 47 6.50 7.70 -9.99
N GLY A 48 5.76 8.40 -9.12
CA GLY A 48 6.19 8.62 -7.73
C GLY A 48 6.34 7.30 -6.96
N ALA A 49 5.39 6.37 -7.13
CA ALA A 49 5.49 5.04 -6.55
C ALA A 49 6.72 4.26 -7.07
N LYS A 50 6.96 4.28 -8.39
CA LYS A 50 8.14 3.62 -8.99
C LYS A 50 9.45 4.20 -8.47
N LYS A 51 9.57 5.53 -8.36
CA LYS A 51 10.75 6.19 -7.78
C LYS A 51 11.00 5.76 -6.34
N MET A 52 9.95 5.65 -5.52
CA MET A 52 10.08 5.18 -4.14
C MET A 52 10.50 3.70 -4.07
N VAL A 53 10.05 2.87 -5.00
CA VAL A 53 10.51 1.47 -5.12
C VAL A 53 12.00 1.42 -5.48
N ASP A 54 12.45 2.19 -6.49
CA ASP A 54 13.84 2.22 -6.90
C ASP A 54 14.75 2.78 -5.79
N ALA A 55 14.35 3.88 -5.14
CA ALA A 55 15.07 4.44 -4.01
C ALA A 55 15.14 3.43 -2.83
N SER A 56 14.09 2.67 -2.59
CA SER A 56 14.09 1.61 -1.57
C SER A 56 15.11 0.51 -1.88
N ILE A 57 15.21 0.10 -3.14
CA ILE A 57 16.20 -0.89 -3.58
C ILE A 57 17.62 -0.34 -3.42
N ASN A 58 17.87 0.88 -3.88
CA ASN A 58 19.18 1.53 -3.79
C ASN A 58 19.67 1.70 -2.34
N ASN A 59 18.73 1.83 -1.40
CA ASN A 59 19.02 2.01 0.03
C ASN A 59 18.86 0.73 0.86
N ASN A 60 18.79 -0.45 0.21
CA ASN A 60 18.72 -1.76 0.85
C ASN A 60 17.53 -1.92 1.82
N VAL A 61 16.38 -1.32 1.50
CA VAL A 61 15.13 -1.52 2.24
C VAL A 61 14.76 -3.00 2.19
N ARG A 62 14.44 -3.58 3.36
CA ARG A 62 14.14 -5.01 3.47
C ARG A 62 12.71 -5.35 3.05
N LYS A 63 11.77 -4.41 3.22
CA LYS A 63 10.36 -4.63 2.90
C LYS A 63 9.65 -3.35 2.47
N PHE A 64 8.84 -3.46 1.42
CA PHE A 64 8.02 -2.38 0.87
C PHE A 64 6.54 -2.73 0.93
N VAL A 65 5.75 -1.96 1.65
CA VAL A 65 4.29 -2.13 1.75
C VAL A 65 3.62 -1.05 0.91
N MET A 66 2.85 -1.45 -0.10
CA MET A 66 2.18 -0.52 -1.03
C MET A 66 0.67 -0.51 -0.82
N LEU A 67 0.11 0.68 -0.67
CA LEU A 67 -1.34 0.90 -0.70
C LEU A 67 -1.80 1.10 -2.15
N SER A 68 -2.51 0.11 -2.68
CA SER A 68 -3.12 0.11 -4.01
C SER A 68 -4.64 0.31 -3.91
N SER A 69 -5.44 -0.37 -4.74
CA SER A 69 -6.91 -0.29 -4.75
C SER A 69 -7.52 -1.56 -5.34
N ILE A 70 -8.66 -2.00 -4.85
CA ILE A 70 -9.50 -3.00 -5.54
C ILE A 70 -9.77 -2.53 -6.97
N GLY A 71 -9.70 -3.44 -7.93
CA GLY A 71 -9.86 -3.17 -9.36
C GLY A 71 -8.56 -2.80 -10.09
N ALA A 72 -7.43 -2.62 -9.38
CA ALA A 72 -6.14 -2.35 -10.03
C ALA A 72 -5.63 -3.55 -10.85
N ASP A 73 -6.10 -4.75 -10.62
CA ASP A 73 -5.80 -5.94 -11.44
C ASP A 73 -6.49 -5.88 -12.82
N ASN A 74 -7.68 -5.30 -12.91
CA ASN A 74 -8.45 -5.20 -14.15
C ASN A 74 -9.11 -3.81 -14.34
N PRO A 75 -8.30 -2.74 -14.57
CA PRO A 75 -8.80 -1.37 -14.68
C PRO A 75 -9.77 -1.16 -15.85
N GLU A 76 -9.75 -2.04 -16.86
CA GLU A 76 -10.63 -1.95 -18.02
C GLU A 76 -12.12 -2.20 -17.69
N GLN A 77 -12.41 -2.85 -16.57
CA GLN A 77 -13.79 -3.07 -16.10
C GLN A 77 -14.38 -1.88 -15.35
N ALA A 78 -13.55 -0.88 -14.99
CA ALA A 78 -14.02 0.29 -14.27
C ALA A 78 -14.64 1.31 -15.23
N THR A 79 -15.78 1.89 -14.83
CA THR A 79 -16.44 2.97 -15.58
C THR A 79 -15.81 4.34 -15.29
N ASP A 80 -15.63 4.69 -14.01
CA ASP A 80 -15.30 6.06 -13.61
C ASP A 80 -13.85 6.24 -13.11
N LEU A 81 -13.16 5.16 -12.72
CA LEU A 81 -11.82 5.21 -12.11
C LEU A 81 -10.74 4.54 -12.96
N LYS A 82 -11.00 4.33 -14.24
CA LYS A 82 -10.13 3.57 -15.14
C LYS A 82 -8.68 4.06 -15.12
N ASP A 83 -8.46 5.37 -15.30
CA ASP A 83 -7.11 5.94 -15.34
C ASP A 83 -6.40 5.85 -13.98
N TYR A 84 -7.15 6.04 -12.89
CA TYR A 84 -6.63 5.85 -11.54
C TYR A 84 -6.20 4.41 -11.30
N LEU A 85 -7.07 3.46 -11.60
CA LEU A 85 -6.79 2.04 -11.43
C LEU A 85 -5.66 1.57 -12.36
N LYS A 86 -5.53 2.17 -13.55
CA LYS A 86 -4.41 1.92 -14.47
C LYS A 86 -3.08 2.40 -13.88
N ALA A 87 -3.06 3.58 -13.27
CA ALA A 87 -1.86 4.09 -12.58
C ALA A 87 -1.47 3.16 -11.41
N LYS A 88 -2.45 2.68 -10.61
CA LYS A 88 -2.22 1.71 -9.54
C LYS A 88 -1.72 0.37 -10.08
N GLN A 89 -2.32 -0.16 -11.15
CA GLN A 89 -1.86 -1.39 -11.80
C GLN A 89 -0.40 -1.29 -12.23
N ASN A 90 -0.03 -0.18 -12.86
CA ASN A 90 1.33 0.03 -13.34
C ASN A 90 2.35 0.09 -12.19
N ALA A 91 1.98 0.72 -11.06
CA ALA A 91 2.79 0.75 -9.85
C ALA A 91 2.91 -0.65 -9.22
N ASP A 92 1.80 -1.39 -9.09
CA ASP A 92 1.77 -2.77 -8.58
C ASP A 92 2.69 -3.68 -9.39
N LYS A 93 2.51 -3.71 -10.73
CA LYS A 93 3.33 -4.52 -11.64
C LYS A 93 4.82 -4.16 -11.59
N TYR A 94 5.11 -2.87 -11.43
CA TYR A 94 6.49 -2.41 -11.30
C TYR A 94 7.14 -2.97 -10.04
N LEU A 95 6.48 -2.86 -8.89
CA LEU A 95 6.98 -3.41 -7.62
C LEU A 95 7.13 -4.93 -7.70
N GLN A 96 6.14 -5.64 -8.26
CA GLN A 96 6.16 -7.10 -8.44
C GLN A 96 7.33 -7.57 -9.31
N SER A 97 7.77 -6.76 -10.29
CA SER A 97 8.89 -7.08 -11.18
C SER A 97 10.27 -6.93 -10.53
N LYS A 98 10.35 -6.33 -9.33
CA LYS A 98 11.62 -6.03 -8.66
C LYS A 98 12.03 -7.12 -7.66
N ASN A 99 13.34 -7.21 -7.43
CA ASN A 99 13.87 -8.05 -6.36
C ASN A 99 13.85 -7.31 -5.01
N LEU A 100 12.66 -7.00 -4.53
CA LEU A 100 12.38 -6.38 -3.25
C LEU A 100 11.27 -7.18 -2.58
N ASN A 101 11.37 -7.44 -1.28
CA ASN A 101 10.26 -8.04 -0.56
C ASN A 101 9.13 -7.03 -0.40
N TYR A 102 7.91 -7.43 -0.73
CA TYR A 102 6.77 -6.52 -0.75
C TYR A 102 5.48 -7.14 -0.21
N SER A 103 4.54 -6.26 0.17
CA SER A 103 3.12 -6.57 0.31
C SER A 103 2.33 -5.48 -0.40
N ILE A 104 1.37 -5.85 -1.26
CA ILE A 104 0.47 -4.91 -1.95
C ILE A 104 -0.93 -5.09 -1.40
N VAL A 105 -1.46 -4.04 -0.79
CA VAL A 105 -2.79 -4.01 -0.19
C VAL A 105 -3.74 -3.24 -1.09
N ARG A 106 -4.82 -3.87 -1.52
CA ARG A 106 -5.89 -3.29 -2.33
C ARG A 106 -7.16 -3.14 -1.48
N PRO A 107 -7.39 -2.01 -0.85
CA PRO A 107 -8.62 -1.78 -0.10
C PRO A 107 -9.81 -1.50 -1.00
N GLY A 108 -11.01 -1.75 -0.47
CA GLY A 108 -12.26 -1.21 -1.00
C GLY A 108 -12.38 0.30 -0.76
N THR A 109 -13.61 0.81 -0.84
CA THR A 109 -13.90 2.24 -0.61
C THR A 109 -13.49 2.67 0.79
N LEU A 110 -12.67 3.72 0.87
CA LEU A 110 -12.13 4.21 2.14
C LEU A 110 -13.15 5.12 2.86
N THR A 111 -13.47 4.81 4.11
CA THR A 111 -14.35 5.62 4.95
C THR A 111 -13.59 6.28 6.11
N ASN A 112 -14.23 7.24 6.78
CA ASN A 112 -13.75 7.85 8.02
C ASN A 112 -14.46 7.30 9.27
N GLU A 113 -15.16 6.19 9.12
CA GLU A 113 -15.80 5.50 10.23
C GLU A 113 -14.76 5.02 11.26
N PRO A 114 -15.15 4.81 12.53
CA PRO A 114 -14.28 4.21 13.52
C PRO A 114 -13.71 2.86 13.08
N ALA A 115 -12.51 2.55 13.52
CA ALA A 115 -11.91 1.25 13.31
C ALA A 115 -12.74 0.13 13.92
N THR A 116 -12.85 -0.97 13.21
CA THR A 116 -13.45 -2.21 13.71
C THR A 116 -12.41 -3.23 14.12
N HIS A 117 -11.16 -3.03 13.70
CA HIS A 117 -10.03 -3.96 13.82
C HIS A 117 -10.28 -5.32 13.16
N LYS A 118 -11.29 -5.38 12.28
CA LYS A 118 -11.72 -6.59 11.58
C LYS A 118 -11.80 -6.36 10.09
N ILE A 119 -11.31 -7.34 9.33
CA ILE A 119 -11.30 -7.31 7.87
C ILE A 119 -11.80 -8.64 7.29
N GLU A 120 -12.24 -8.58 6.07
CA GLU A 120 -12.24 -9.71 5.14
C GLU A 120 -11.07 -9.50 4.20
N LEU A 121 -10.25 -10.54 4.03
CA LEU A 121 -9.05 -10.54 3.22
C LEU A 121 -9.07 -11.74 2.27
N LYS A 122 -8.82 -11.50 0.99
CA LYS A 122 -8.59 -12.53 -0.04
C LYS A 122 -7.68 -12.00 -1.13
N GLN A 123 -7.09 -12.88 -1.92
CA GLN A 123 -6.38 -12.47 -3.15
C GLN A 123 -7.32 -11.69 -4.08
N HIS A 124 -8.56 -12.19 -4.27
CA HIS A 124 -9.65 -11.51 -4.98
C HIS A 124 -10.96 -11.70 -4.21
N LEU A 125 -11.55 -10.60 -3.79
CA LEU A 125 -12.84 -10.63 -3.06
C LEU A 125 -14.04 -10.83 -4.00
N ASN A 126 -13.90 -10.40 -5.26
CA ASN A 126 -14.97 -10.44 -6.27
C ASN A 126 -16.26 -9.73 -5.81
N LYS A 127 -16.13 -8.72 -4.97
CA LYS A 127 -17.25 -7.91 -4.49
C LYS A 127 -16.78 -6.51 -4.10
N HIS A 128 -17.71 -5.57 -4.12
CA HIS A 128 -17.50 -4.24 -3.57
C HIS A 128 -17.61 -4.25 -2.04
N GLY A 129 -16.96 -3.32 -1.40
CA GLY A 129 -17.02 -3.16 0.05
C GLY A 129 -16.30 -1.89 0.50
N GLU A 130 -16.51 -1.55 1.74
CA GLU A 130 -15.92 -0.38 2.39
C GLU A 130 -14.96 -0.82 3.50
N ILE A 131 -14.04 0.07 3.86
CA ILE A 131 -13.12 -0.16 4.99
C ILE A 131 -12.70 1.19 5.58
N SER A 132 -12.56 1.25 6.89
CA SER A 132 -12.07 2.48 7.53
C SER A 132 -10.60 2.73 7.22
N ARG A 133 -10.20 4.01 7.10
CA ARG A 133 -8.78 4.38 6.95
C ARG A 133 -7.93 3.88 8.12
N ASN A 134 -8.51 3.79 9.30
CA ASN A 134 -7.82 3.30 10.49
C ASN A 134 -7.54 1.79 10.39
N ASP A 135 -8.50 0.99 9.91
CA ASP A 135 -8.29 -0.45 9.70
C ASP A 135 -7.26 -0.71 8.59
N VAL A 136 -7.28 0.09 7.52
CA VAL A 136 -6.24 0.05 6.48
C VAL A 136 -4.87 0.39 7.07
N ALA A 137 -4.76 1.49 7.84
CA ALA A 137 -3.49 1.88 8.46
C ALA A 137 -2.95 0.79 9.39
N GLN A 138 -3.80 0.18 10.21
CA GLN A 138 -3.42 -0.93 11.07
C GLN A 138 -2.95 -2.16 10.26
N THR A 139 -3.63 -2.48 9.17
CA THR A 139 -3.21 -3.56 8.26
C THR A 139 -1.82 -3.28 7.68
N LEU A 140 -1.58 -2.06 7.16
CA LEU A 140 -0.27 -1.68 6.61
C LEU A 140 0.85 -1.78 7.65
N VAL A 141 0.60 -1.37 8.90
CA VAL A 141 1.58 -1.49 9.99
C VAL A 141 1.84 -2.94 10.35
N SER A 142 0.82 -3.79 10.43
CA SER A 142 0.97 -5.22 10.72
C SER A 142 1.81 -5.94 9.66
N LEU A 143 1.76 -5.49 8.41
CA LEU A 143 2.57 -6.02 7.31
C LEU A 143 4.06 -5.67 7.40
N LEU A 144 4.47 -4.79 8.30
CA LEU A 144 5.89 -4.51 8.53
C LEU A 144 6.60 -5.66 9.26
N ASN A 145 5.89 -6.64 9.81
CA ASN A 145 6.52 -7.85 10.32
C ASN A 145 7.22 -8.62 9.20
N ASP A 146 8.41 -9.16 9.49
CA ASP A 146 9.29 -9.75 8.47
C ASP A 146 8.67 -10.99 7.80
N ASP A 147 7.87 -11.76 8.53
CA ASP A 147 7.29 -13.03 8.07
C ASP A 147 5.83 -12.92 7.58
N THR A 148 5.27 -11.70 7.50
CA THR A 148 3.86 -11.51 7.17
C THR A 148 3.66 -11.15 5.70
N ALA A 149 2.90 -11.96 4.96
CA ALA A 149 2.43 -11.70 3.58
C ALA A 149 3.55 -11.22 2.62
N ASN A 150 4.68 -11.95 2.62
CA ASN A 150 5.84 -11.64 1.79
C ASN A 150 5.56 -11.97 0.32
N ARG A 151 5.77 -10.97 -0.56
CA ARG A 151 5.51 -11.04 -2.02
C ARG A 151 4.04 -11.32 -2.36
N GLU A 152 3.14 -10.90 -1.48
CA GLU A 152 1.71 -11.08 -1.63
C GLU A 152 1.01 -9.81 -2.12
N THR A 153 -0.07 -10.03 -2.88
CA THR A 153 -1.03 -9.00 -3.31
C THR A 153 -2.42 -9.47 -2.95
N PHE A 154 -3.16 -8.69 -2.20
CA PHE A 154 -4.48 -9.07 -1.71
C PHE A 154 -5.41 -7.88 -1.53
N GLU A 155 -6.69 -8.19 -1.48
CA GLU A 155 -7.79 -7.25 -1.31
C GLU A 155 -8.32 -7.29 0.11
N ILE A 156 -8.73 -6.13 0.64
CA ILE A 156 -9.32 -5.99 1.97
C ILE A 156 -10.56 -5.10 1.97
N ILE A 157 -11.56 -5.53 2.72
CA ILE A 157 -12.73 -4.74 3.08
C ILE A 157 -13.05 -4.95 4.56
N LYS A 158 -13.97 -4.19 5.13
CA LYS A 158 -14.54 -4.46 6.46
C LYS A 158 -15.08 -5.89 6.51
N GLY A 159 -14.79 -6.61 7.59
CA GLY A 159 -15.16 -8.01 7.72
C GLY A 159 -15.33 -8.44 9.17
N GLU A 160 -15.20 -9.74 9.43
CA GLU A 160 -15.45 -10.37 10.73
C GLU A 160 -14.19 -10.92 11.41
N HIS A 161 -13.06 -11.04 10.68
CA HIS A 161 -11.82 -11.58 11.22
C HIS A 161 -10.92 -10.46 11.74
N LEU A 162 -10.30 -10.64 12.89
CA LEU A 162 -9.27 -9.73 13.36
C LEU A 162 -8.15 -9.60 12.32
N ILE A 163 -7.58 -8.39 12.17
CA ILE A 163 -6.56 -8.11 11.15
C ILE A 163 -5.39 -9.10 11.25
N GLY A 164 -4.87 -9.35 12.45
CA GLY A 164 -3.78 -10.32 12.64
C GLY A 164 -4.16 -11.74 12.18
N GLU A 165 -5.31 -12.25 12.61
CA GLU A 165 -5.80 -13.58 12.20
C GLU A 165 -6.00 -13.72 10.69
N ALA A 166 -6.48 -12.65 10.02
CA ALA A 166 -6.66 -12.64 8.59
C ALA A 166 -5.32 -12.69 7.83
N LEU A 167 -4.31 -11.97 8.33
CA LEU A 167 -2.96 -11.96 7.76
C LEU A 167 -2.23 -13.30 8.00
N ASP A 168 -2.38 -13.91 9.18
CA ASP A 168 -1.77 -15.21 9.50
C ASP A 168 -2.28 -16.31 8.56
N LYS A 169 -3.57 -16.32 8.24
CA LYS A 169 -4.16 -17.26 7.27
C LYS A 169 -3.57 -17.12 5.87
N LEU A 170 -3.23 -15.91 5.43
CA LEU A 170 -2.60 -15.69 4.15
C LEU A 170 -1.19 -16.28 4.10
N SER A 171 -0.44 -16.17 5.20
CA SER A 171 0.94 -16.66 5.29
C SER A 171 1.05 -18.20 5.39
N THR A 172 0.00 -18.90 5.79
CA THR A 172 -0.02 -20.36 5.94
C THR A 172 -0.49 -21.13 4.70
N THR A 173 -0.93 -20.42 3.64
CA THR A 173 -1.49 -21.05 2.42
C THR A 173 -0.43 -21.23 1.31
N ASN A 174 0.85 -20.93 1.57
CA ASN A 174 1.99 -21.05 0.63
C ASN A 174 2.90 -22.21 0.98
#